data_52d8a4b3bce05339d6c7612781c38759
#
_entry.id   52d8a4b3bce05339d6c7612781c38759
#
_cell.length_a   1.000
_cell.length_b   1.000
_cell.length_c   1.000
_cell.angle_alpha   90.00
_cell.angle_beta   90.00
_cell.angle_gamma   90.00
#
_symmetry.space_group_name_H-M   'P 1'
#
loop_
_entity.id
_entity.type
_entity.pdbx_description
1 polymer ?
#
loop_
_entity_poly.entity_id
_entity_poly.type
_entity_poly.pdbx_seq_one_letter_code
_entity_poly.pdbx_strand_id
1 'polypeptide(L)'
;KDLAEAGFWATGTDCCGRLRDFRCGDALDPDARAGAVISADSGESTSETYESFRHAVRQAAAIYHMRAPEAPIFVRWLKEPEAEHGGSMVRGMVSFLFVSVLYLMVAIASALWFHWSANKR
;
A
#
# COMPACT_ATOMS: atom_id res chain seq x y z
N LYS A 1 -4.99 -13.09 -36.22
CA LYS A 1 -5.59 -13.47 -34.90
C LYS A 1 -5.08 -12.46 -33.90
N ASP A 2 -5.94 -11.58 -33.41
CA ASP A 2 -5.54 -10.60 -32.42
C ASP A 2 -5.20 -11.33 -31.13
N LEU A 3 -3.99 -11.08 -30.60
CA LEU A 3 -3.56 -11.64 -29.34
C LEU A 3 -4.36 -10.95 -28.21
N ALA A 4 -4.85 -11.74 -27.26
CA ALA A 4 -5.52 -11.19 -26.08
C ALA A 4 -4.53 -10.30 -25.29
N GLU A 5 -5.02 -9.21 -24.74
CA GLU A 5 -4.25 -8.31 -23.87
C GLU A 5 -4.93 -8.23 -22.52
N ALA A 6 -4.15 -8.37 -21.45
CA ALA A 6 -4.63 -8.20 -20.08
C ALA A 6 -3.97 -6.96 -19.48
N GLY A 7 -4.79 -5.97 -19.10
CA GLY A 7 -4.30 -4.72 -18.48
C GLY A 7 -3.98 -4.87 -16.99
N PHE A 8 -4.64 -5.82 -16.29
CA PHE A 8 -4.48 -6.04 -14.85
C PHE A 8 -3.74 -7.35 -14.59
N TRP A 9 -2.77 -7.31 -13.70
CA TRP A 9 -1.94 -8.46 -13.35
C TRP A 9 -1.87 -8.61 -11.82
N ALA A 10 -2.35 -9.74 -11.32
CA ALA A 10 -2.17 -10.07 -9.93
C ALA A 10 -0.70 -10.43 -9.67
N THR A 11 -0.09 -9.78 -8.69
CA THR A 11 1.33 -9.94 -8.37
C THR A 11 1.57 -10.11 -6.89
N GLY A 12 2.74 -10.63 -6.56
CA GLY A 12 3.26 -10.76 -5.21
C GLY A 12 4.58 -11.49 -5.20
N THR A 13 5.22 -11.58 -4.06
CA THR A 13 6.46 -12.32 -3.81
C THR A 13 6.15 -13.66 -3.14
N ASP A 14 6.93 -14.70 -3.45
CA ASP A 14 6.80 -16.05 -2.90
C ASP A 14 5.40 -16.69 -3.08
N CYS A 15 4.73 -16.34 -4.17
CA CYS A 15 3.33 -16.69 -4.43
C CYS A 15 3.12 -17.98 -5.18
N CYS A 16 4.16 -18.59 -5.70
CA CYS A 16 4.06 -19.80 -6.51
C CYS A 16 4.24 -21.05 -5.66
N GLY A 17 3.18 -21.83 -5.51
CA GLY A 17 3.26 -23.17 -4.95
C GLY A 17 4.03 -24.13 -5.86
N ARG A 18 4.32 -25.36 -5.37
CA ARG A 18 5.00 -26.41 -6.15
C ARG A 18 4.27 -26.81 -7.43
N LEU A 19 2.96 -26.58 -7.48
CA LEU A 19 2.08 -26.88 -8.62
C LEU A 19 1.91 -25.68 -9.58
N ARG A 20 2.71 -24.61 -9.42
CA ARG A 20 2.62 -23.36 -10.20
C ARG A 20 1.28 -22.62 -10.03
N ASP A 21 0.53 -22.93 -8.99
CA ASP A 21 -0.67 -22.21 -8.62
C ASP A 21 -0.30 -20.87 -7.94
N PHE A 22 -0.98 -19.81 -8.34
CA PHE A 22 -0.82 -18.50 -7.77
C PHE A 22 -1.55 -18.43 -6.40
N ARG A 23 -0.82 -18.13 -5.34
CA ARG A 23 -1.32 -18.14 -3.95
C ARG A 23 -0.99 -16.84 -3.21
N CYS A 24 -1.08 -15.72 -3.88
CA CYS A 24 -0.77 -14.42 -3.31
C CYS A 24 -1.97 -13.74 -2.67
N GLY A 25 -1.77 -13.17 -1.50
CA GLY A 25 -2.81 -12.48 -0.77
C GLY A 25 -4.02 -13.40 -0.58
N ASP A 26 -5.20 -12.84 -0.76
CA ASP A 26 -6.47 -13.56 -0.62
C ASP A 26 -6.94 -14.21 -1.94
N ALA A 27 -6.03 -14.51 -2.89
CA ALA A 27 -6.38 -15.02 -4.21
C ALA A 27 -7.15 -16.37 -4.19
N LEU A 28 -7.01 -17.15 -3.12
CA LEU A 28 -7.72 -18.42 -2.94
C LEU A 28 -9.01 -18.27 -2.13
N ASP A 29 -9.27 -17.10 -1.55
CA ASP A 29 -10.51 -16.86 -0.81
C ASP A 29 -11.65 -16.58 -1.81
N PRO A 30 -12.74 -17.38 -1.82
CA PRO A 30 -13.86 -17.18 -2.72
C PRO A 30 -14.61 -15.86 -2.48
N ASP A 31 -14.42 -15.25 -1.32
CA ASP A 31 -15.03 -13.96 -0.96
C ASP A 31 -14.14 -12.76 -1.33
N ALA A 32 -12.89 -12.98 -1.74
CA ALA A 32 -12.02 -11.93 -2.21
C ALA A 32 -12.50 -11.35 -3.55
N ARG A 33 -13.00 -10.13 -3.51
CA ARG A 33 -13.59 -9.43 -4.69
C ARG A 33 -12.95 -8.10 -4.98
N ALA A 34 -11.90 -7.75 -4.26
CA ALA A 34 -11.20 -6.49 -4.40
C ALA A 34 -9.70 -6.71 -4.65
N GLY A 35 -9.06 -5.69 -5.17
CA GLY A 35 -7.62 -5.70 -5.34
C GLY A 35 -7.04 -4.32 -5.04
N ALA A 36 -5.98 -4.26 -4.24
CA ALA A 36 -5.20 -3.04 -4.07
C ALA A 36 -4.27 -2.86 -5.25
N VAL A 37 -4.28 -1.66 -5.83
CA VAL A 37 -3.33 -1.31 -6.90
C VAL A 37 -1.97 -1.03 -6.27
N ILE A 38 -0.96 -1.71 -6.78
CA ILE A 38 0.43 -1.52 -6.39
C ILE A 38 1.04 -0.49 -7.35
N SER A 39 1.44 0.68 -6.84
CA SER A 39 2.17 1.67 -7.62
C SER A 39 3.65 1.68 -7.26
N ALA A 40 4.50 2.13 -8.18
CA ALA A 40 5.93 2.24 -7.95
C ALA A 40 6.28 3.22 -6.81
N ASP A 41 5.39 4.20 -6.53
CA ASP A 41 5.55 5.22 -5.50
C ASP A 41 4.93 4.83 -4.15
N SER A 42 4.17 3.73 -4.11
CA SER A 42 3.65 3.23 -2.84
C SER A 42 4.83 2.65 -2.05
N GLY A 43 5.07 3.15 -0.84
CA GLY A 43 6.18 2.71 0.03
C GLY A 43 6.20 1.20 0.34
N GLU A 44 5.28 0.46 -0.22
CA GLU A 44 5.13 -0.99 -0.14
C GLU A 44 5.93 -1.76 -1.21
N SER A 45 6.28 -1.08 -2.31
CA SER A 45 7.11 -1.65 -3.38
C SER A 45 8.32 -0.77 -3.64
N THR A 46 9.50 -1.35 -3.54
CA THR A 46 10.70 -0.69 -4.06
C THR A 46 10.63 -0.65 -5.59
N SER A 47 11.28 0.33 -6.21
CA SER A 47 11.37 0.41 -7.67
C SER A 47 11.90 -0.88 -8.29
N GLU A 48 12.79 -1.58 -7.60
CA GLU A 48 13.35 -2.87 -8.01
C GLU A 48 12.30 -3.99 -8.02
N THR A 49 11.41 -4.03 -7.03
CA THR A 49 10.30 -4.99 -6.97
C THR A 49 9.31 -4.73 -8.11
N TYR A 50 8.99 -3.48 -8.40
CA TYR A 50 8.08 -3.12 -9.49
C TYR A 50 8.65 -3.52 -10.86
N GLU A 51 9.93 -3.31 -11.11
CA GLU A 51 10.59 -3.76 -12.35
C GLU A 51 10.63 -5.30 -12.46
N SER A 52 10.79 -5.99 -11.35
CA SER A 52 10.71 -7.45 -11.31
C SER A 52 9.33 -7.95 -11.73
N PHE A 53 8.26 -7.29 -11.28
CA PHE A 53 6.88 -7.60 -11.72
C PHE A 53 6.70 -7.36 -13.22
N ARG A 54 7.20 -6.25 -13.75
CA ARG A 54 7.16 -5.97 -15.20
C ARG A 54 7.87 -7.05 -16.01
N HIS A 55 9.00 -7.53 -15.52
CA HIS A 55 9.73 -8.62 -16.18
C HIS A 55 8.94 -9.93 -16.15
N ALA A 56 8.30 -10.26 -15.01
CA ALA A 56 7.46 -11.44 -14.86
C ALA A 56 6.24 -11.41 -15.80
N VAL A 57 5.62 -10.25 -16.00
CA VAL A 57 4.50 -10.07 -16.95
C VAL A 57 4.93 -10.38 -18.38
N ARG A 58 6.11 -9.91 -18.82
CA ARG A 58 6.61 -10.18 -20.16
C ARG A 58 6.84 -11.69 -20.37
N GLN A 59 7.36 -12.37 -19.35
CA GLN A 59 7.54 -13.83 -19.41
C GLN A 59 6.21 -14.56 -19.45
N ALA A 60 5.25 -14.19 -18.59
CA ALA A 60 3.93 -14.79 -18.58
C ALA A 60 3.19 -14.56 -19.89
N ALA A 61 3.21 -13.34 -20.42
CA ALA A 61 2.60 -13.01 -21.70
C ALA A 61 3.17 -13.86 -22.86
N ALA A 62 4.48 -14.11 -22.87
CA ALA A 62 5.11 -14.97 -23.86
C ALA A 62 4.65 -16.42 -23.73
N ILE A 63 4.54 -16.97 -22.51
CA ILE A 63 4.10 -18.35 -22.25
C ILE A 63 2.65 -18.57 -22.66
N TYR A 64 1.77 -17.59 -22.36
CA TYR A 64 0.34 -17.68 -22.63
C TYR A 64 -0.07 -17.13 -24.01
N HIS A 65 0.89 -16.76 -24.86
CA HIS A 65 0.64 -16.18 -26.18
C HIS A 65 -0.28 -14.93 -26.10
N MET A 66 -0.01 -14.07 -25.14
CA MET A 66 -0.73 -12.81 -24.93
C MET A 66 0.15 -11.64 -25.30
N ARG A 67 -0.46 -10.48 -25.52
CA ARG A 67 0.29 -9.22 -25.66
C ARG A 67 0.55 -8.64 -24.27
N ALA A 68 1.81 -8.37 -23.95
CA ALA A 68 2.16 -7.63 -22.75
C ALA A 68 1.80 -6.14 -22.95
N PRO A 69 1.04 -5.51 -22.02
CA PRO A 69 0.75 -4.08 -22.10
C PRO A 69 2.01 -3.24 -21.85
N GLU A 70 2.05 -2.05 -22.38
CA GLU A 70 3.16 -1.10 -22.12
C GLU A 70 3.20 -0.67 -20.65
N ALA A 71 2.02 -0.46 -20.05
CA ALA A 71 1.85 -0.06 -18.67
C ALA A 71 0.91 -1.05 -17.94
N PRO A 72 1.42 -2.20 -17.45
CA PRO A 72 0.61 -3.14 -16.69
C PRO A 72 0.20 -2.55 -15.34
N ILE A 73 -1.06 -2.76 -14.97
CA ILE A 73 -1.56 -2.39 -13.65
C ILE A 73 -1.40 -3.61 -12.74
N PHE A 74 -0.60 -3.45 -11.71
CA PHE A 74 -0.38 -4.51 -10.72
C PHE A 74 -1.39 -4.41 -9.60
N VAL A 75 -1.96 -5.55 -9.21
CA VAL A 75 -2.96 -5.64 -8.14
C VAL A 75 -2.61 -6.78 -7.19
N ARG A 76 -2.88 -6.56 -5.91
CA ARG A 76 -2.87 -7.60 -4.88
C ARG A 76 -4.31 -7.91 -4.49
N TRP A 77 -4.69 -9.18 -4.48
CA TRP A 77 -6.02 -9.61 -4.07
C TRP A 77 -6.24 -9.36 -2.58
N LEU A 78 -7.40 -8.78 -2.26
CA LEU A 78 -7.82 -8.48 -0.89
C LEU A 78 -9.28 -8.89 -0.69
N LYS A 79 -9.54 -9.48 0.47
CA LYS A 79 -10.89 -9.77 0.94
C LYS A 79 -11.57 -8.51 1.47
N GLU A 80 -10.87 -7.75 2.30
CA GLU A 80 -11.36 -6.55 2.96
C GLU A 80 -10.47 -5.33 2.65
N PRO A 81 -10.73 -4.62 1.55
CA PRO A 81 -9.92 -3.46 1.17
C PRO A 81 -9.98 -2.31 2.19
N GLU A 82 -11.07 -2.22 2.96
CA GLU A 82 -11.25 -1.18 3.96
C GLU A 82 -10.33 -1.36 5.19
N ALA A 83 -9.99 -2.58 5.53
CA ALA A 83 -9.11 -2.88 6.66
C ALA A 83 -7.69 -2.34 6.45
N GLU A 84 -7.21 -2.34 5.23
CA GLU A 84 -5.86 -1.86 4.88
C GLU A 84 -5.77 -0.32 4.91
N HIS A 85 -6.81 0.38 4.48
CA HIS A 85 -6.87 1.84 4.50
C HIS A 85 -7.19 2.41 5.90
N GLY A 86 -7.99 1.70 6.70
CA GLY A 86 -8.39 2.12 8.05
C GLY A 86 -7.20 2.30 9.00
N GLY A 87 -6.21 1.43 8.93
CA GLY A 87 -5.04 1.47 9.81
C GLY A 87 -4.17 2.72 9.65
N SER A 88 -4.04 3.25 8.45
CA SER A 88 -3.25 4.46 8.18
C SER A 88 -3.98 5.72 8.63
N MET A 89 -5.30 5.77 8.45
CA MET A 89 -6.12 6.92 8.86
C MET A 89 -6.19 7.05 10.38
N VAL A 90 -6.37 5.95 11.10
CA VAL A 90 -6.37 5.92 12.57
C VAL A 90 -5.02 6.35 13.13
N ARG A 91 -3.90 5.88 12.58
CA ARG A 91 -2.56 6.33 12.98
C ARG A 91 -2.38 7.83 12.77
N GLY A 92 -2.85 8.38 11.65
CA GLY A 92 -2.80 9.81 11.37
C GLY A 92 -3.58 10.62 12.40
N MET A 93 -4.81 10.20 12.73
CA MET A 93 -5.63 10.87 13.75
C MET A 93 -4.98 10.83 15.14
N VAL A 94 -4.49 9.67 15.56
CA VAL A 94 -3.81 9.52 16.87
C VAL A 94 -2.56 10.39 16.93
N SER A 95 -1.74 10.42 15.89
CA SER A 95 -0.56 11.27 15.82
C SER A 95 -0.93 12.77 15.91
N PHE A 96 -1.95 13.18 15.18
CA PHE A 96 -2.43 14.57 15.21
C PHE A 96 -2.93 14.99 16.61
N LEU A 97 -3.72 14.13 17.28
CA LEU A 97 -4.18 14.38 18.64
C LEU A 97 -3.02 14.50 19.63
N PHE A 98 -2.04 13.60 19.51
CA PHE A 98 -0.86 13.60 20.39
C PHE A 98 -0.07 14.91 20.24
N VAL A 99 0.22 15.34 19.00
CA VAL A 99 0.93 16.59 18.72
C VAL A 99 0.14 17.80 19.23
N SER A 100 -1.19 17.81 19.06
CA SER A 100 -2.05 18.89 19.53
C SER A 100 -2.04 19.03 21.05
N VAL A 101 -2.11 17.92 21.78
CA VAL A 101 -2.02 17.89 23.25
C VAL A 101 -0.66 18.41 23.72
N LEU A 102 0.42 17.95 23.09
CA LEU A 102 1.77 18.38 23.43
C LEU A 102 1.97 19.87 23.20
N TYR A 103 1.43 20.40 22.11
CA TYR A 103 1.45 21.84 21.84
C TYR A 103 0.71 22.65 22.91
N LEU A 104 -0.49 22.20 23.33
CA LEU A 104 -1.25 22.85 24.39
C LEU A 104 -0.50 22.83 25.72
N MET A 105 0.13 21.75 26.07
CA MET A 105 0.94 21.63 27.29
C MET A 105 2.11 22.63 27.30
N VAL A 106 2.82 22.77 26.19
CA VAL A 106 3.91 23.74 26.05
C VAL A 106 3.38 25.16 26.11
N ALA A 107 2.24 25.46 25.48
CA ALA A 107 1.63 26.79 25.50
C ALA A 107 1.20 27.20 26.92
N ILE A 108 0.57 26.29 27.67
CA ILE A 108 0.16 26.54 29.06
C ILE A 108 1.40 26.72 29.94
N ALA A 109 2.42 25.85 29.82
CA ALA A 109 3.65 25.98 30.60
C ALA A 109 4.37 27.29 30.34
N SER A 110 4.44 27.74 29.11
CA SER A 110 5.06 29.03 28.75
C SER A 110 4.27 30.22 29.28
N ALA A 111 2.94 30.17 29.23
CA ALA A 111 2.09 31.22 29.79
C ALA A 111 2.23 31.32 31.31
N LEU A 112 2.23 30.20 32.02
CA LEU A 112 2.45 30.14 33.46
C LEU A 112 3.83 30.66 33.86
N TRP A 113 4.87 30.27 33.12
CA TRP A 113 6.24 30.74 33.31
C TRP A 113 6.30 32.26 33.16
N PHE A 114 5.70 32.82 32.12
CA PHE A 114 5.70 34.24 31.86
C PHE A 114 4.96 35.01 32.96
N HIS A 115 3.78 34.52 33.37
CA HIS A 115 3.01 35.11 34.46
C HIS A 115 3.78 35.12 35.79
N TRP A 116 4.44 34.01 36.12
CA TRP A 116 5.24 33.89 37.34
C TRP A 116 6.47 34.82 37.33
N SER A 117 7.12 34.90 36.16
CA SER A 117 8.27 35.80 35.99
C SER A 117 7.91 37.29 36.09
N ALA A 118 6.75 37.67 35.56
CA ALA A 118 6.24 39.05 35.64
C ALA A 118 5.87 39.46 37.07
N ASN A 119 5.32 38.53 37.88
CA ASN A 119 4.87 38.81 39.25
C ASN A 119 6.05 38.83 40.25
N LYS A 120 7.26 38.48 39.87
CA LYS A 120 8.46 38.57 40.71
C LYS A 120 9.22 39.91 40.60
N ARG A 121 8.80 40.78 39.68
CA ARG A 121 9.34 42.15 39.54
C ARG A 121 8.47 43.16 40.28
#